data_5e065daff21fb49153c37009cdf4d449
#
_entry.id   5e065daff21fb49153c37009cdf4d449
#
_cell.length_a   1.000
_cell.length_b   1.000
_cell.length_c   1.000
_cell.angle_alpha   90.00
_cell.angle_beta   90.00
_cell.angle_gamma   90.00
#
_symmetry.space_group_name_H-M   'P 1'
#
loop_
_entity.id
_entity.type
_entity.pdbx_description
1 polymer ?
#
loop_
_entity_poly.entity_id
_entity_poly.type
_entity_poly.pdbx_seq_one_letter_code
_entity_poly.pdbx_strand_id
1 'polypeptide(L)'
;MKRFRVYEAVTSYQYKVNITTYVLFSGKIRNPMTEFTEGLNTYRIKPIILTKFNVDELMKKLQEKIDVGEKLTKEDLVPLTLCPLMGGNLSQKDRIKKALEFSRKAEEDIPKREVEKIESVVYAMAEKFLENVETNEIREMMKMTRLGQMLRAEGREEGRAEERYQNLISKILRKIQKNCTVPEIADMLEEDEEIVQKIYDIAISQGKECDVEQIYQEFMQNRMVEK
;
A
#
# COMPACT_ATOMS: atom_id res chain seq x y z
N MET A 1 10.64 17.77 18.61
CA MET A 1 10.28 17.51 20.02
C MET A 1 8.90 18.07 20.38
N LYS A 2 8.59 19.38 20.22
CA LYS A 2 7.27 19.97 20.59
C LYS A 2 6.08 19.21 19.98
N ARG A 3 6.18 18.82 18.71
CA ARG A 3 5.15 18.06 18.01
C ARG A 3 4.87 16.69 18.65
N PHE A 4 5.91 15.96 19.07
CA PHE A 4 5.74 14.67 19.75
C PHE A 4 5.08 14.84 21.10
N ARG A 5 5.45 15.90 21.87
CA ARG A 5 4.80 16.23 23.13
C ARG A 5 3.29 16.48 22.97
N VAL A 6 2.90 17.19 21.91
CA VAL A 6 1.49 17.45 21.63
C VAL A 6 0.75 16.15 21.32
N TYR A 7 1.32 15.28 20.47
CA TYR A 7 0.70 13.99 20.16
C TYR A 7 0.53 13.11 21.41
N GLU A 8 1.56 13.03 22.24
CA GLU A 8 1.51 12.28 23.49
C GLU A 8 0.44 12.83 24.45
N ALA A 9 0.40 14.14 24.64
CA ALA A 9 -0.56 14.79 25.54
C ALA A 9 -2.01 14.60 25.05
N VAL A 10 -2.28 14.79 23.76
CA VAL A 10 -3.63 14.60 23.17
C VAL A 10 -4.07 13.14 23.29
N THR A 11 -3.20 12.20 22.94
CA THR A 11 -3.51 10.77 23.01
C THR A 11 -3.74 10.32 24.45
N SER A 12 -2.86 10.73 25.37
CA SER A 12 -3.02 10.42 26.80
C SER A 12 -4.31 10.99 27.37
N TYR A 13 -4.67 12.22 27.01
CA TYR A 13 -5.92 12.85 27.44
C TYR A 13 -7.15 12.11 26.90
N GLN A 14 -7.13 11.78 25.61
CA GLN A 14 -8.26 11.14 24.92
C GLN A 14 -8.52 9.72 25.45
N TYR A 15 -7.48 8.93 25.61
CA TYR A 15 -7.60 7.51 25.95
C TYR A 15 -7.37 7.22 27.45
N LYS A 16 -7.03 8.23 28.24
CA LYS A 16 -6.76 8.10 29.69
C LYS A 16 -5.69 7.05 30.04
N VAL A 17 -4.65 6.97 29.21
CA VAL A 17 -3.55 6.01 29.38
C VAL A 17 -2.20 6.71 29.44
N ASN A 18 -1.22 6.05 30.07
CA ASN A 18 0.17 6.49 30.04
C ASN A 18 0.78 6.19 28.67
N ILE A 19 1.39 7.18 28.06
CA ILE A 19 2.04 7.07 26.75
C ILE A 19 3.56 7.12 26.92
N THR A 20 4.26 6.29 26.15
CA THR A 20 5.72 6.41 25.96
C THR A 20 5.98 6.60 24.48
N THR A 21 6.59 7.73 24.13
CA THR A 21 6.92 8.04 22.73
C THR A 21 8.26 7.44 22.34
N TYR A 22 8.24 6.51 21.39
CA TYR A 22 9.43 5.99 20.71
C TYR A 22 9.63 6.70 19.38
N VAL A 23 10.84 7.16 19.10
CA VAL A 23 11.16 7.82 17.83
C VAL A 23 12.29 7.10 17.13
N LEU A 24 11.99 6.62 15.90
CA LEU A 24 12.98 6.00 15.02
C LEU A 24 13.79 7.08 14.30
N PHE A 25 15.09 7.07 14.52
CA PHE A 25 16.04 7.94 13.82
C PHE A 25 16.80 7.15 12.77
N SER A 26 16.67 7.57 11.51
CA SER A 26 17.33 6.95 10.37
C SER A 26 18.42 7.87 9.80
N GLY A 27 19.28 7.29 8.96
CA GLY A 27 20.19 8.02 8.10
C GLY A 27 21.30 8.75 8.86
N LYS A 28 21.50 10.03 8.56
CA LYS A 28 22.67 10.80 8.98
C LYS A 28 22.61 11.33 10.42
N ILE A 29 21.52 11.09 11.16
CA ILE A 29 21.35 11.61 12.52
C ILE A 29 22.08 10.71 13.50
N ARG A 30 23.24 11.16 13.98
CA ARG A 30 24.05 10.43 14.97
C ARG A 30 23.69 10.75 16.42
N ASN A 31 23.39 12.02 16.70
CA ASN A 31 23.08 12.52 18.04
C ASN A 31 21.72 13.26 17.99
N PRO A 32 20.59 12.53 18.04
CA PRO A 32 19.29 13.15 18.04
C PRO A 32 19.00 13.87 19.36
N MET A 33 18.26 14.97 19.30
CA MET A 33 17.69 15.58 20.49
C MET A 33 16.62 14.64 21.06
N THR A 34 16.82 14.16 22.28
CA THR A 34 15.93 13.19 22.95
C THR A 34 15.10 13.79 24.07
N GLU A 35 15.46 15.01 24.51
CA GLU A 35 14.71 15.77 25.48
C GLU A 35 14.76 17.26 25.20
N PHE A 36 13.76 18.00 25.69
CA PHE A 36 13.79 19.44 25.74
C PHE A 36 12.99 19.96 26.94
N THR A 37 13.42 21.08 27.48
CA THR A 37 12.80 21.74 28.65
C THR A 37 12.12 23.04 28.18
N GLU A 38 10.90 23.24 28.62
CA GLU A 38 10.15 24.48 28.39
C GLU A 38 9.42 24.87 29.69
N GLY A 39 9.79 25.98 30.26
CA GLY A 39 9.36 26.36 31.60
C GLY A 39 9.85 25.35 32.66
N LEU A 40 8.94 24.83 33.46
CA LEU A 40 9.24 23.84 34.50
C LEU A 40 9.15 22.37 34.00
N ASN A 41 8.75 22.16 32.72
CA ASN A 41 8.49 20.82 32.23
C ASN A 41 9.59 20.35 31.26
N THR A 42 10.09 19.14 31.50
CA THR A 42 11.00 18.43 30.58
C THR A 42 10.27 17.31 29.90
N TYR A 43 10.26 17.33 28.56
CA TYR A 43 9.71 16.28 27.71
C TYR A 43 10.84 15.39 27.20
N ARG A 44 10.63 14.06 27.28
CA ARG A 44 11.61 13.06 26.84
C ARG A 44 10.97 12.05 25.90
N ILE A 45 11.77 11.57 24.94
CA ILE A 45 11.43 10.45 24.06
C ILE A 45 12.42 9.31 24.25
N LYS A 46 12.01 8.08 23.86
CA LYS A 46 12.91 6.95 23.73
C LYS A 46 13.42 6.86 22.28
N PRO A 47 14.71 7.16 22.02
CA PRO A 47 15.25 7.09 20.67
C PRO A 47 15.58 5.65 20.28
N ILE A 48 15.24 5.28 19.03
CA ILE A 48 15.72 4.08 18.36
C ILE A 48 16.59 4.54 17.20
N ILE A 49 17.90 4.38 17.34
CA ILE A 49 18.86 4.85 16.34
C ILE A 49 19.19 3.69 15.41
N LEU A 50 18.56 3.67 14.23
CA LEU A 50 18.64 2.56 13.27
C LEU A 50 20.04 2.38 12.67
N THR A 51 20.84 3.45 12.59
CA THR A 51 22.22 3.36 12.10
C THR A 51 23.17 2.57 13.02
N LYS A 52 22.77 2.28 14.28
CA LYS A 52 23.51 1.38 15.16
C LYS A 52 23.34 -0.09 14.84
N PHE A 53 22.33 -0.44 14.04
CA PHE A 53 22.12 -1.81 13.57
C PHE A 53 22.80 -1.98 12.22
N ASN A 54 23.63 -3.01 12.08
CA ASN A 54 24.41 -3.28 10.89
C ASN A 54 23.64 -4.20 9.95
N VAL A 55 23.24 -3.69 8.77
CA VAL A 55 22.50 -4.47 7.79
C VAL A 55 23.33 -5.57 7.16
N ASP A 56 24.64 -5.37 7.00
CA ASP A 56 25.53 -6.36 6.39
C ASP A 56 25.63 -7.62 7.28
N GLU A 57 25.68 -7.42 8.61
CA GLU A 57 25.65 -8.52 9.59
C GLU A 57 24.28 -9.23 9.61
N LEU A 58 23.18 -8.47 9.53
CA LEU A 58 21.85 -9.04 9.41
C LEU A 58 21.73 -9.96 8.18
N MET A 59 22.12 -9.47 7.00
CA MET A 59 22.03 -10.22 5.76
C MET A 59 22.93 -11.46 5.80
N LYS A 60 24.13 -11.34 6.38
CA LYS A 60 25.05 -12.48 6.56
C LYS A 60 24.44 -13.54 7.44
N LYS A 61 23.89 -13.17 8.61
CA LYS A 61 23.24 -14.10 9.52
C LYS A 61 22.07 -14.86 8.88
N LEU A 62 21.25 -14.15 8.10
CA LEU A 62 20.12 -14.78 7.40
C LEU A 62 20.61 -15.76 6.31
N GLN A 63 21.67 -15.39 5.59
CA GLN A 63 22.25 -16.28 4.57
C GLN A 63 22.87 -17.52 5.21
N GLU A 64 23.61 -17.39 6.32
CA GLU A 64 24.18 -18.52 7.06
C GLU A 64 23.11 -19.51 7.53
N LYS A 65 21.95 -19.02 8.03
CA LYS A 65 20.81 -19.90 8.37
C LYS A 65 20.34 -20.72 7.17
N ILE A 66 20.18 -20.08 6.02
CA ILE A 66 19.73 -20.75 4.79
C ILE A 66 20.75 -21.79 4.35
N ASP A 67 22.06 -21.44 4.40
CA ASP A 67 23.15 -22.30 3.92
C ASP A 67 23.26 -23.59 4.76
N VAL A 68 22.87 -23.56 6.04
CA VAL A 68 22.83 -24.74 6.91
C VAL A 68 21.46 -25.46 6.89
N GLY A 69 20.53 -24.99 6.06
CA GLY A 69 19.19 -25.58 5.92
C GLY A 69 18.23 -25.25 7.05
N GLU A 70 18.52 -24.23 7.84
CA GLU A 70 17.60 -23.72 8.86
C GLU A 70 16.48 -22.91 8.21
N LYS A 71 15.26 -23.07 8.75
CA LYS A 71 14.09 -22.30 8.32
C LYS A 71 14.19 -20.86 8.83
N LEU A 72 13.77 -19.92 7.97
CA LEU A 72 13.59 -18.54 8.39
C LEU A 72 12.31 -18.38 9.20
N THR A 73 12.39 -17.60 10.27
CA THR A 73 11.25 -17.28 11.12
C THR A 73 10.72 -15.87 10.84
N LYS A 74 9.55 -15.55 11.36
CA LYS A 74 9.01 -14.19 11.29
C LYS A 74 9.95 -13.18 11.96
N GLU A 75 10.55 -13.55 13.07
CA GLU A 75 11.49 -12.71 13.82
C GLU A 75 12.77 -12.43 13.01
N ASP A 76 13.16 -13.33 12.15
CA ASP A 76 14.27 -13.13 11.20
C ASP A 76 13.92 -12.10 10.12
N LEU A 77 12.68 -12.10 9.63
CA LEU A 77 12.24 -11.23 8.54
C LEU A 77 11.81 -9.82 8.97
N VAL A 78 11.26 -9.66 10.17
CA VAL A 78 10.79 -8.35 10.66
C VAL A 78 11.87 -7.26 10.56
N PRO A 79 13.15 -7.48 10.92
CA PRO A 79 14.20 -6.48 10.76
C PRO A 79 14.44 -6.05 9.30
N LEU A 80 14.11 -6.89 8.31
CA LEU A 80 14.26 -6.56 6.89
C LEU A 80 13.39 -5.37 6.48
N THR A 81 12.25 -5.16 7.13
CA THR A 81 11.37 -4.01 6.88
C THR A 81 12.06 -2.67 7.14
N LEU A 82 13.03 -2.65 8.04
CA LEU A 82 13.78 -1.45 8.43
C LEU A 82 15.20 -1.42 7.85
N CYS A 83 15.63 -2.45 7.09
CA CYS A 83 16.99 -2.55 6.57
C CYS A 83 17.43 -1.36 5.72
N PRO A 84 16.57 -0.65 4.96
CA PRO A 84 16.98 0.54 4.22
C PRO A 84 17.45 1.70 5.12
N LEU A 85 17.01 1.70 6.39
CA LEU A 85 17.29 2.74 7.37
C LEU A 85 18.44 2.39 8.32
N MET A 86 18.95 1.16 8.28
CA MET A 86 20.05 0.69 9.13
C MET A 86 21.41 1.23 8.68
N GLY A 87 22.43 1.07 9.51
CA GLY A 87 23.84 1.25 9.15
C GLY A 87 24.37 0.10 8.30
N GLY A 88 25.57 0.25 7.74
CA GLY A 88 26.25 -0.75 6.91
C GLY A 88 26.70 -0.21 5.57
N ASN A 89 27.39 -1.05 4.79
CA ASN A 89 28.05 -0.66 3.53
C ASN A 89 27.17 -0.91 2.29
N LEU A 90 26.20 -1.82 2.38
CA LEU A 90 25.27 -2.09 1.27
C LEU A 90 24.50 -0.83 0.88
N SER A 91 24.32 -0.61 -0.42
CA SER A 91 23.47 0.44 -0.95
C SER A 91 22.00 0.23 -0.51
N GLN A 92 21.19 1.29 -0.48
CA GLN A 92 19.76 1.15 -0.15
C GLN A 92 19.05 0.21 -1.12
N LYS A 93 19.39 0.28 -2.41
CA LYS A 93 18.88 -0.62 -3.44
C LYS A 93 19.19 -2.08 -3.14
N ASP A 94 20.47 -2.39 -2.82
CA ASP A 94 20.89 -3.77 -2.54
C ASP A 94 20.24 -4.32 -1.27
N ARG A 95 20.04 -3.48 -0.24
CA ARG A 95 19.30 -3.86 0.98
C ARG A 95 17.86 -4.26 0.67
N ILE A 96 17.18 -3.49 -0.15
CA ILE A 96 15.79 -3.75 -0.56
C ILE A 96 15.72 -5.02 -1.41
N LYS A 97 16.63 -5.19 -2.39
CA LYS A 97 16.70 -6.41 -3.20
C LYS A 97 16.86 -7.66 -2.33
N LYS A 98 17.84 -7.64 -1.43
CA LYS A 98 18.10 -8.75 -0.52
C LYS A 98 16.92 -9.02 0.43
N ALA A 99 16.26 -7.98 0.92
CA ALA A 99 15.09 -8.14 1.75
C ALA A 99 13.96 -8.89 1.02
N LEU A 100 13.70 -8.56 -0.25
CA LEU A 100 12.73 -9.27 -1.08
C LEU A 100 13.18 -10.70 -1.42
N GLU A 101 14.47 -10.94 -1.62
CA GLU A 101 15.01 -12.28 -1.86
C GLU A 101 14.82 -13.19 -0.62
N PHE A 102 15.12 -12.69 0.58
CA PHE A 102 14.91 -13.44 1.83
C PHE A 102 13.42 -13.67 2.11
N SER A 103 12.57 -12.68 1.84
CA SER A 103 11.11 -12.81 1.94
C SER A 103 10.60 -13.98 1.10
N ARG A 104 11.03 -14.06 -0.17
CA ARG A 104 10.66 -15.14 -1.09
C ARG A 104 11.15 -16.51 -0.63
N LYS A 105 12.39 -16.59 -0.14
CA LYS A 105 12.95 -17.86 0.39
C LYS A 105 12.17 -18.36 1.62
N ALA A 106 11.52 -17.47 2.34
CA ALA A 106 10.75 -17.80 3.53
C ALA A 106 9.25 -18.11 3.26
N GLU A 107 8.77 -17.99 2.00
CA GLU A 107 7.35 -18.17 1.66
C GLU A 107 6.79 -19.56 2.04
N GLU A 108 7.63 -20.60 2.07
CA GLU A 108 7.22 -21.94 2.45
C GLU A 108 7.20 -22.16 3.97
N ASP A 109 7.95 -21.35 4.72
CA ASP A 109 8.17 -21.52 6.16
C ASP A 109 7.28 -20.61 7.02
N ILE A 110 6.83 -19.48 6.46
CA ILE A 110 6.10 -18.42 7.18
C ILE A 110 4.69 -18.24 6.59
N PRO A 111 3.68 -17.95 7.43
CA PRO A 111 2.33 -17.68 6.96
C PRO A 111 2.33 -16.58 5.88
N LYS A 112 1.67 -16.87 4.78
CA LYS A 112 1.61 -16.02 3.57
C LYS A 112 1.30 -14.54 3.88
N ARG A 113 0.32 -14.31 4.75
CA ARG A 113 -0.07 -12.95 5.17
C ARG A 113 1.06 -12.17 5.85
N GLU A 114 1.95 -12.85 6.58
CA GLU A 114 3.08 -12.20 7.25
C GLU A 114 4.17 -11.83 6.24
N VAL A 115 4.43 -12.69 5.26
CA VAL A 115 5.36 -12.39 4.15
C VAL A 115 4.85 -11.19 3.34
N GLU A 116 3.58 -11.17 2.96
CA GLU A 116 2.92 -10.08 2.23
C GLU A 116 3.04 -8.74 2.96
N LYS A 117 2.88 -8.72 4.29
CA LYS A 117 3.08 -7.50 5.09
C LYS A 117 4.51 -6.99 5.04
N ILE A 118 5.49 -7.89 5.15
CA ILE A 118 6.91 -7.55 5.09
C ILE A 118 7.25 -6.98 3.72
N GLU A 119 6.83 -7.64 2.65
CA GLU A 119 7.01 -7.18 1.27
C GLU A 119 6.37 -5.82 1.02
N SER A 120 5.16 -5.59 1.54
CA SER A 120 4.46 -4.30 1.42
C SER A 120 5.26 -3.16 2.05
N VAL A 121 5.83 -3.39 3.24
CA VAL A 121 6.65 -2.37 3.92
C VAL A 121 7.97 -2.16 3.18
N VAL A 122 8.64 -3.22 2.75
CA VAL A 122 9.90 -3.12 1.97
C VAL A 122 9.67 -2.37 0.66
N TYR A 123 8.55 -2.63 -0.02
CA TYR A 123 8.18 -1.92 -1.24
C TYR A 123 7.88 -0.43 -0.99
N ALA A 124 7.12 -0.10 0.05
CA ALA A 124 6.88 1.29 0.43
C ALA A 124 8.18 2.05 0.76
N MET A 125 9.17 1.36 1.37
CA MET A 125 10.50 1.92 1.58
C MET A 125 11.26 2.13 0.27
N ALA A 126 11.12 1.21 -0.70
CA ALA A 126 11.71 1.37 -2.02
C ALA A 126 11.19 2.61 -2.73
N GLU A 127 9.88 2.81 -2.79
CA GLU A 127 9.27 3.99 -3.41
C GLU A 127 9.69 5.31 -2.74
N LYS A 128 9.95 5.28 -1.43
CA LYS A 128 10.34 6.46 -0.68
C LYS A 128 11.81 6.84 -0.83
N PHE A 129 12.71 5.87 -0.98
CA PHE A 129 14.14 6.07 -0.85
C PHE A 129 14.94 5.83 -2.13
N LEU A 130 14.36 5.22 -3.15
CA LEU A 130 15.01 4.96 -4.43
C LEU A 130 14.56 5.96 -5.49
N GLU A 131 15.45 6.24 -6.43
CA GLU A 131 15.11 7.01 -7.62
C GLU A 131 14.28 6.17 -8.61
N ASN A 132 13.58 6.84 -9.55
CA ASN A 132 12.64 6.18 -10.47
C ASN A 132 13.22 4.97 -11.23
N VAL A 133 14.47 5.04 -11.67
CA VAL A 133 15.12 3.94 -12.41
C VAL A 133 15.34 2.73 -11.50
N GLU A 134 15.82 2.96 -10.28
CA GLU A 134 16.05 1.91 -9.30
C GLU A 134 14.74 1.30 -8.80
N THR A 135 13.70 2.13 -8.65
CA THR A 135 12.36 1.69 -8.28
C THR A 135 11.76 0.77 -9.34
N ASN A 136 12.02 0.99 -10.63
CA ASN A 136 11.53 0.11 -11.69
C ASN A 136 12.09 -1.32 -11.58
N GLU A 137 13.38 -1.48 -11.25
CA GLU A 137 13.95 -2.80 -11.00
C GLU A 137 13.27 -3.51 -9.82
N ILE A 138 13.00 -2.78 -8.74
CA ILE A 138 12.30 -3.32 -7.58
C ILE A 138 10.85 -3.67 -7.94
N ARG A 139 10.17 -2.88 -8.76
CA ARG A 139 8.83 -3.20 -9.27
C ARG A 139 8.82 -4.51 -10.07
N GLU A 140 9.84 -4.73 -10.93
CA GLU A 140 9.94 -6.01 -11.65
C GLU A 140 10.17 -7.19 -10.69
N MET A 141 10.99 -7.03 -9.67
CA MET A 141 11.16 -8.06 -8.64
C MET A 141 9.85 -8.31 -7.86
N MET A 142 9.15 -7.25 -7.48
CA MET A 142 7.85 -7.34 -6.79
C MET A 142 6.79 -8.08 -7.60
N LYS A 143 6.81 -7.95 -8.93
CA LYS A 143 5.89 -8.70 -9.79
C LYS A 143 6.03 -10.22 -9.64
N MET A 144 7.17 -10.69 -9.20
CA MET A 144 7.47 -12.10 -8.98
C MET A 144 7.14 -12.55 -7.55
N THR A 145 6.88 -11.61 -6.63
CA THR A 145 6.46 -11.92 -5.28
C THR A 145 4.97 -12.27 -5.23
N ARG A 146 4.56 -12.92 -4.15
CA ARG A 146 3.16 -13.25 -3.92
C ARG A 146 2.28 -11.99 -3.84
N LEU A 147 2.72 -10.95 -3.13
CA LEU A 147 2.02 -9.67 -3.07
C LEU A 147 1.84 -9.07 -4.47
N GLY A 148 2.88 -9.07 -5.29
CA GLY A 148 2.81 -8.57 -6.66
C GLY A 148 1.86 -9.38 -7.55
N GLN A 149 1.78 -10.71 -7.36
CA GLN A 149 0.82 -11.55 -8.06
C GLN A 149 -0.62 -11.25 -7.64
N MET A 150 -0.86 -11.04 -6.34
CA MET A 150 -2.17 -10.69 -5.79
C MET A 150 -2.63 -9.32 -6.32
N LEU A 151 -1.80 -8.29 -6.23
CA LEU A 151 -2.11 -6.96 -6.75
C LEU A 151 -2.40 -6.96 -8.26
N ARG A 152 -1.70 -7.82 -9.03
CA ARG A 152 -1.99 -7.99 -10.46
C ARG A 152 -3.32 -8.68 -10.72
N ALA A 153 -3.68 -9.67 -9.91
CA ALA A 153 -4.97 -10.36 -10.03
C ALA A 153 -6.11 -9.37 -9.74
N GLU A 154 -6.01 -8.61 -8.65
CA GLU A 154 -6.96 -7.56 -8.29
C GLU A 154 -7.08 -6.50 -9.40
N GLY A 155 -5.96 -5.95 -9.88
CA GLY A 155 -5.97 -4.95 -10.96
C GLY A 155 -6.54 -5.48 -12.28
N ARG A 156 -6.41 -6.80 -12.57
CA ARG A 156 -7.07 -7.40 -13.74
C ARG A 156 -8.57 -7.54 -13.56
N GLU A 157 -9.02 -7.89 -12.36
CA GLU A 157 -10.45 -7.98 -12.04
C GLU A 157 -11.10 -6.61 -12.08
N GLU A 158 -10.44 -5.59 -11.50
CA GLU A 158 -10.89 -4.20 -11.57
C GLU A 158 -10.95 -3.72 -13.03
N GLY A 159 -9.91 -3.92 -13.82
CA GLY A 159 -9.89 -3.53 -15.22
C GLY A 159 -10.96 -4.24 -16.07
N ARG A 160 -11.25 -5.53 -15.81
CA ARG A 160 -12.35 -6.25 -16.48
C ARG A 160 -13.72 -5.71 -16.06
N ALA A 161 -13.88 -5.37 -14.78
CA ALA A 161 -15.13 -4.79 -14.30
C ALA A 161 -15.36 -3.41 -14.92
N GLU A 162 -14.33 -2.58 -15.00
CA GLU A 162 -14.36 -1.27 -15.65
C GLU A 162 -14.75 -1.40 -17.13
N GLU A 163 -14.04 -2.24 -17.89
CA GLU A 163 -14.32 -2.49 -19.29
C GLU A 163 -15.76 -2.99 -19.52
N ARG A 164 -16.26 -3.88 -18.65
CA ARG A 164 -17.63 -4.37 -18.70
C ARG A 164 -18.64 -3.22 -18.55
N TYR A 165 -18.45 -2.35 -17.55
CA TYR A 165 -19.37 -1.23 -17.32
C TYR A 165 -19.27 -0.17 -18.40
N GLN A 166 -18.09 0.17 -18.89
CA GLN A 166 -17.92 1.11 -20.01
C GLN A 166 -18.59 0.60 -21.28
N ASN A 167 -18.46 -0.71 -21.58
CA ASN A 167 -19.15 -1.35 -22.70
C ASN A 167 -20.67 -1.34 -22.51
N LEU A 168 -21.16 -1.59 -21.29
CA LEU A 168 -22.59 -1.54 -20.98
C LEU A 168 -23.15 -0.13 -21.17
N ILE A 169 -22.48 0.89 -20.60
CA ILE A 169 -22.85 2.31 -20.75
C ILE A 169 -22.90 2.69 -22.24
N SER A 170 -21.89 2.33 -23.01
CA SER A 170 -21.85 2.58 -24.46
C SER A 170 -23.05 1.97 -25.20
N LYS A 171 -23.45 0.74 -24.82
CA LYS A 171 -24.63 0.08 -25.42
C LYS A 171 -25.92 0.78 -25.01
N ILE A 172 -26.07 1.16 -23.73
CA ILE A 172 -27.24 1.89 -23.21
C ILE A 172 -27.39 3.23 -23.95
N LEU A 173 -26.30 4.01 -24.08
CA LEU A 173 -26.32 5.29 -24.79
C LEU A 173 -26.83 5.16 -26.24
N ARG A 174 -26.38 4.12 -26.95
CA ARG A 174 -26.87 3.85 -28.32
C ARG A 174 -28.36 3.52 -28.37
N LYS A 175 -28.93 2.92 -27.32
CA LYS A 175 -30.35 2.61 -27.24
C LYS A 175 -31.16 3.84 -26.82
N ILE A 176 -30.64 4.68 -25.93
CA ILE A 176 -31.22 6.00 -25.59
C ILE A 176 -31.37 6.86 -26.87
N GLN A 177 -30.34 6.91 -27.70
CA GLN A 177 -30.38 7.62 -28.99
C GLN A 177 -31.47 7.11 -29.94
N LYS A 178 -31.90 5.84 -29.80
CA LYS A 178 -33.00 5.23 -30.52
C LYS A 178 -34.34 5.37 -29.84
N ASN A 179 -34.43 6.17 -28.74
CA ASN A 179 -35.61 6.39 -27.93
C ASN A 179 -36.20 5.10 -27.30
N CYS A 180 -35.34 4.11 -26.99
CA CYS A 180 -35.76 2.93 -26.23
C CYS A 180 -36.02 3.28 -24.78
N THR A 181 -37.00 2.67 -24.16
CA THR A 181 -37.30 2.78 -22.71
C THR A 181 -36.37 1.92 -21.87
N VAL A 182 -36.29 2.19 -20.59
CA VAL A 182 -35.41 1.43 -19.66
C VAL A 182 -35.75 -0.07 -19.65
N PRO A 183 -37.01 -0.51 -19.54
CA PRO A 183 -37.35 -1.94 -19.62
C PRO A 183 -36.94 -2.60 -20.96
N GLU A 184 -37.13 -1.89 -22.08
CA GLU A 184 -36.71 -2.39 -23.38
C GLU A 184 -35.19 -2.54 -23.52
N ILE A 185 -34.45 -1.58 -22.91
CA ILE A 185 -32.97 -1.63 -22.88
C ILE A 185 -32.50 -2.80 -22.02
N ALA A 186 -33.08 -2.98 -20.84
CA ALA A 186 -32.75 -4.06 -19.91
C ALA A 186 -33.00 -5.43 -20.56
N ASP A 187 -34.14 -5.63 -21.20
CA ASP A 187 -34.48 -6.86 -21.94
C ASP A 187 -33.50 -7.11 -23.07
N MET A 188 -33.22 -6.09 -23.91
CA MET A 188 -32.32 -6.23 -25.06
C MET A 188 -30.85 -6.51 -24.67
N LEU A 189 -30.42 -6.07 -23.52
CA LEU A 189 -29.03 -6.23 -23.05
C LEU A 189 -28.90 -7.39 -22.05
N GLU A 190 -30.02 -8.00 -21.66
CA GLU A 190 -30.06 -9.06 -20.62
C GLU A 190 -29.41 -8.60 -19.32
N GLU A 191 -29.66 -7.31 -18.94
CA GLU A 191 -29.07 -6.69 -17.76
C GLU A 191 -30.19 -6.28 -16.78
N ASP A 192 -29.79 -6.10 -15.51
CA ASP A 192 -30.71 -5.69 -14.45
C ASP A 192 -31.29 -4.29 -14.72
N GLU A 193 -32.63 -4.19 -14.62
CA GLU A 193 -33.37 -2.95 -14.91
C GLU A 193 -32.93 -1.80 -13.98
N GLU A 194 -32.58 -2.10 -12.70
CA GLU A 194 -32.11 -1.11 -11.74
C GLU A 194 -30.75 -0.51 -12.16
N ILE A 195 -29.85 -1.36 -12.66
CA ILE A 195 -28.55 -0.91 -13.18
C ILE A 195 -28.74 -0.05 -14.43
N VAL A 196 -29.61 -0.49 -15.34
CA VAL A 196 -29.92 0.26 -16.57
C VAL A 196 -30.56 1.59 -16.23
N GLN A 197 -31.50 1.64 -15.26
CA GLN A 197 -32.16 2.88 -14.82
C GLN A 197 -31.14 3.89 -14.28
N LYS A 198 -30.25 3.47 -13.39
CA LYS A 198 -29.21 4.37 -12.81
C LYS A 198 -28.32 4.98 -13.90
N ILE A 199 -27.88 4.18 -14.86
CA ILE A 199 -27.06 4.66 -15.98
C ILE A 199 -27.88 5.58 -16.90
N TYR A 200 -29.15 5.25 -17.15
CA TYR A 200 -30.05 6.04 -17.97
C TYR A 200 -30.26 7.43 -17.35
N ASP A 201 -30.52 7.51 -16.05
CA ASP A 201 -30.76 8.76 -15.34
C ASP A 201 -29.54 9.69 -15.37
N ILE A 202 -28.34 9.14 -15.18
CA ILE A 202 -27.09 9.88 -15.32
C ILE A 202 -26.92 10.40 -16.77
N ALA A 203 -27.15 9.54 -17.77
CA ALA A 203 -27.03 9.91 -19.17
C ALA A 203 -28.00 11.03 -19.57
N ILE A 204 -29.25 10.98 -19.10
CA ILE A 204 -30.25 12.03 -19.36
C ILE A 204 -29.90 13.34 -18.66
N SER A 205 -29.38 13.28 -17.42
CA SER A 205 -28.97 14.47 -16.65
C SER A 205 -27.81 15.22 -17.29
N GLN A 206 -26.88 14.51 -17.92
CA GLN A 206 -25.70 15.10 -18.57
C GLN A 206 -25.96 15.60 -20.01
N GLY A 207 -27.09 15.22 -20.64
CA GLY A 207 -27.50 15.70 -21.96
C GLY A 207 -26.95 14.88 -23.13
N LYS A 208 -27.10 15.42 -24.39
CA LYS A 208 -26.89 14.63 -25.62
C LYS A 208 -25.41 14.33 -26.00
N GLU A 209 -24.46 14.96 -25.37
CA GLU A 209 -23.01 14.82 -25.63
C GLU A 209 -22.26 14.17 -24.45
N CYS A 210 -22.88 13.15 -23.83
CA CYS A 210 -22.25 12.49 -22.68
C CYS A 210 -21.09 11.59 -23.10
N ASP A 211 -19.96 11.72 -22.41
CA ASP A 211 -18.84 10.80 -22.52
C ASP A 211 -19.06 9.55 -21.65
N VAL A 212 -18.76 8.38 -22.20
CA VAL A 212 -18.85 7.09 -21.49
C VAL A 212 -18.06 7.11 -20.20
N GLU A 213 -16.87 7.72 -20.21
CA GLU A 213 -16.01 7.83 -19.04
C GLU A 213 -16.64 8.66 -17.93
N GLN A 214 -17.26 9.79 -18.25
CA GLN A 214 -17.92 10.65 -17.27
C GLN A 214 -19.10 9.95 -16.60
N ILE A 215 -19.92 9.25 -17.39
CA ILE A 215 -21.05 8.46 -16.87
C ILE A 215 -20.53 7.32 -15.97
N TYR A 216 -19.46 6.64 -16.37
CA TYR A 216 -18.84 5.58 -15.58
C TYR A 216 -18.37 6.10 -14.20
N GLN A 217 -17.66 7.21 -14.17
CA GLN A 217 -17.16 7.81 -12.93
C GLN A 217 -18.31 8.20 -12.00
N GLU A 218 -19.36 8.84 -12.51
CA GLU A 218 -20.53 9.23 -11.71
C GLU A 218 -21.30 7.99 -11.23
N PHE A 219 -21.49 6.98 -12.08
CA PHE A 219 -22.14 5.72 -11.69
C PHE A 219 -21.39 5.00 -10.57
N MET A 220 -20.06 4.92 -10.66
CA MET A 220 -19.23 4.28 -9.65
C MET A 220 -19.22 5.08 -8.34
N GLN A 221 -19.22 6.41 -8.38
CA GLN A 221 -19.28 7.27 -7.21
C GLN A 221 -20.61 7.09 -6.46
N ASN A 222 -21.74 7.06 -7.15
CA ASN A 222 -23.04 6.83 -6.56
C ASN A 222 -23.14 5.45 -5.90
N ARG A 223 -22.57 4.43 -6.51
CA ARG A 223 -22.54 3.06 -5.98
C ARG A 223 -21.67 2.89 -4.72
N MET A 224 -20.66 3.74 -4.52
CA MET A 224 -19.84 3.75 -3.30
C MET A 224 -20.58 4.39 -2.10
N VAL A 225 -21.47 5.31 -2.35
CA VAL A 225 -22.25 6.01 -1.31
C VAL A 225 -23.40 5.14 -0.76
N GLU A 226 -23.89 4.17 -1.56
CA GLU A 226 -24.98 3.26 -1.17
C GLU A 226 -24.51 2.02 -0.36
N LYS A 227 -23.19 1.83 -0.16
CA LYS A 227 -22.58 0.78 0.68
C LYS A 227 -22.16 1.32 2.05
#